data_adf44107d6595785b42ea8f00705fae2
#
_entry.id   adf44107d6595785b42ea8f00705fae2
#
_cell.length_a   1.000
_cell.length_b   1.000
_cell.length_c   1.000
_cell.angle_alpha   90.00
_cell.angle_beta   90.00
_cell.angle_gamma   90.00
#
_symmetry.space_group_name_H-M   'P 1'
#
loop_
_entity.id
_entity.type
_entity.pdbx_description
1 polymer ?
#
loop_
_entity_poly.entity_id
_entity_poly.type
_entity_poly.pdbx_seq_one_letter_code
_entity_poly.pdbx_strand_id
1 'polypeptide(L)'
;MTTILPGRLSGGLKPDGVLPFQKSKEDAKAAFLKLCKGKPLLPKDFKSQSQLKKITGLYVPFWLYDCKGAINASYKATRVHCWSDSKYNYTRTEHFLLQRDADAQFDGIPMDGSSKMEDQYMESIEPFDYSKIVPFDTAYLSG
;
A
#
# COMPACT_ATOMS: atom_id res chain seq x y z
N MET A 1 8.68 17.95 -16.45
CA MET A 1 7.51 18.01 -17.32
C MET A 1 6.59 16.89 -16.90
N THR A 2 5.54 17.18 -16.18
CA THR A 2 4.56 16.20 -15.73
C THR A 2 3.55 16.03 -16.85
N THR A 3 3.44 14.83 -17.41
CA THR A 3 2.52 14.61 -18.54
C THR A 3 1.17 14.25 -18.00
N ILE A 4 0.22 15.14 -18.11
CA ILE A 4 -1.19 14.85 -17.92
C ILE A 4 -1.69 14.22 -19.20
N LEU A 5 -2.30 13.06 -19.06
CA LEU A 5 -3.04 12.48 -20.18
C LEU A 5 -4.37 13.25 -20.32
N PRO A 6 -4.57 13.98 -21.42
CA PRO A 6 -5.83 14.69 -21.64
C PRO A 6 -7.02 13.72 -21.56
N GLY A 7 -8.08 14.13 -20.90
CA GLY A 7 -9.35 13.38 -20.84
C GLY A 7 -9.54 12.50 -19.60
N ARG A 8 -8.74 12.63 -18.54
CA ARG A 8 -8.82 11.74 -17.37
C ARG A 8 -9.47 12.29 -16.12
N LEU A 9 -9.76 13.57 -16.08
CA LEU A 9 -10.75 14.12 -15.17
C LEU A 9 -12.12 14.29 -15.87
N SER A 10 -12.44 13.37 -16.76
CA SER A 10 -13.66 13.42 -17.57
C SER A 10 -14.95 13.01 -16.83
N GLY A 11 -14.85 12.57 -15.61
CA GLY A 11 -16.01 12.42 -14.73
C GLY A 11 -16.02 13.58 -13.74
N GLY A 12 -17.10 14.25 -13.50
CA GLY A 12 -17.24 15.43 -12.66
C GLY A 12 -16.76 15.34 -11.20
N LEU A 13 -15.89 14.39 -10.89
CA LEU A 13 -15.25 14.19 -9.58
C LEU A 13 -13.87 14.84 -9.58
N LYS A 14 -13.79 15.97 -8.89
CA LYS A 14 -12.52 16.64 -8.59
C LYS A 14 -11.91 15.99 -7.35
N PRO A 15 -10.59 15.70 -7.34
CA PRO A 15 -9.92 15.27 -6.12
C PRO A 15 -10.05 16.30 -5.01
N ASP A 16 -10.22 15.85 -3.77
CA ASP A 16 -10.28 16.74 -2.60
C ASP A 16 -8.88 17.26 -2.23
N GLY A 17 -7.88 16.41 -2.38
CA GLY A 17 -6.50 16.74 -2.04
C GLY A 17 -5.47 16.08 -2.94
N VAL A 18 -4.25 16.51 -2.81
CA VAL A 18 -3.09 15.92 -3.47
C VAL A 18 -1.96 15.76 -2.46
N LEU A 19 -1.24 14.65 -2.55
CA LEU A 19 0.01 14.44 -1.82
C LEU A 19 1.17 14.82 -2.73
N PRO A 20 1.83 15.97 -2.52
CA PRO A 20 2.89 16.43 -3.38
C PRO A 20 4.12 15.54 -3.30
N PHE A 21 4.92 15.51 -4.36
CA PHE A 21 6.21 14.83 -4.37
C PHE A 21 7.13 15.40 -3.28
N GLN A 22 7.63 14.52 -2.41
CA GLN A 22 8.58 14.86 -1.35
C GLN A 22 10.03 14.82 -1.85
N LYS A 23 10.28 14.24 -3.00
CA LYS A 23 11.60 14.05 -3.59
C LYS A 23 11.69 14.72 -4.95
N SER A 24 12.85 15.28 -5.23
CA SER A 24 13.14 15.88 -6.52
C SER A 24 13.39 14.79 -7.59
N LYS A 25 13.38 15.20 -8.85
CA LYS A 25 13.77 14.33 -9.97
C LYS A 25 15.22 13.87 -9.83
N GLU A 26 16.08 14.70 -9.28
CA GLU A 26 17.49 14.41 -9.02
C GLU A 26 17.64 13.32 -7.94
N ASP A 27 16.85 13.41 -6.86
CA ASP A 27 16.80 12.37 -5.82
C ASP A 27 16.34 11.03 -6.37
N ALA A 28 15.33 11.04 -7.24
CA ALA A 28 14.84 9.83 -7.90
C ALA A 28 15.92 9.19 -8.79
N LYS A 29 16.66 9.99 -9.56
CA LYS A 29 17.80 9.52 -10.37
C LYS A 29 18.90 8.94 -9.49
N ALA A 30 19.25 9.60 -8.41
CA ALA A 30 20.28 9.13 -7.47
C ALA A 30 19.87 7.80 -6.82
N ALA A 31 18.62 7.68 -6.40
CA ALA A 31 18.05 6.44 -5.84
C ALA A 31 18.09 5.30 -6.86
N PHE A 32 17.71 5.58 -8.12
CA PHE A 32 17.77 4.60 -9.21
C PHE A 32 19.19 4.11 -9.47
N LEU A 33 20.16 5.02 -9.55
CA LEU A 33 21.57 4.67 -9.75
C LEU A 33 22.12 3.85 -8.57
N LYS A 34 21.71 4.18 -7.34
CA LYS A 34 22.05 3.40 -6.13
C LYS A 34 21.48 1.98 -6.20
N LEU A 35 20.23 1.82 -6.64
CA LEU A 35 19.58 0.52 -6.85
C LEU A 35 20.32 -0.34 -7.88
N CYS A 36 20.86 0.30 -8.93
CA CYS A 36 21.62 -0.37 -9.99
C CYS A 36 23.06 -0.72 -9.60
N LYS A 37 23.57 -0.18 -8.48
CA LYS A 37 24.94 -0.42 -8.01
C LYS A 37 25.06 -1.87 -7.50
N GLY A 38 26.14 -2.55 -7.88
CA GLY A 38 26.40 -3.93 -7.44
C GLY A 38 25.60 -5.02 -8.17
N LYS A 39 24.88 -4.66 -9.26
CA LYS A 39 24.15 -5.62 -10.09
C LYS A 39 24.90 -5.88 -11.41
N PRO A 40 25.74 -6.93 -11.49
CA PRO A 40 26.61 -7.15 -12.67
C PRO A 40 25.84 -7.59 -13.92
N LEU A 41 24.66 -8.22 -13.74
CA LEU A 41 23.84 -8.71 -14.85
C LEU A 41 22.91 -7.64 -15.45
N LEU A 42 22.95 -6.41 -14.92
CA LEU A 42 22.10 -5.34 -15.43
C LEU A 42 22.67 -4.80 -16.75
N PRO A 43 21.87 -4.72 -17.83
CA PRO A 43 22.32 -4.15 -19.11
C PRO A 43 22.91 -2.74 -18.94
N LYS A 44 23.99 -2.46 -19.67
CA LYS A 44 24.68 -1.14 -19.57
C LYS A 44 23.78 0.03 -19.93
N ASP A 45 22.87 -0.18 -20.88
CA ASP A 45 21.92 0.84 -21.34
C ASP A 45 20.92 1.27 -20.27
N PHE A 46 20.69 0.45 -19.25
CA PHE A 46 19.78 0.76 -18.16
C PHE A 46 20.23 1.98 -17.35
N LYS A 47 21.53 2.21 -17.27
CA LYS A 47 22.15 3.36 -16.57
C LYS A 47 22.42 4.55 -17.51
N SER A 48 21.96 4.49 -18.76
CA SER A 48 22.24 5.54 -19.72
C SER A 48 21.56 6.85 -19.37
N GLN A 49 22.17 7.95 -19.77
CA GLN A 49 21.60 9.29 -19.58
C GLN A 49 20.23 9.44 -20.24
N SER A 50 19.99 8.73 -21.34
CA SER A 50 18.71 8.73 -22.05
C SER A 50 17.59 8.11 -21.21
N GLN A 51 17.86 7.03 -20.49
CA GLN A 51 16.90 6.40 -19.58
C GLN A 51 16.65 7.26 -18.34
N LEU A 52 17.70 7.82 -17.75
CA LEU A 52 17.56 8.71 -16.60
C LEU A 52 16.73 9.97 -16.91
N LYS A 53 16.79 10.48 -18.14
CA LYS A 53 15.96 11.61 -18.59
C LYS A 53 14.47 11.24 -18.66
N LYS A 54 14.14 9.97 -18.89
CA LYS A 54 12.75 9.47 -18.99
C LYS A 54 12.05 9.34 -17.65
N ILE A 55 12.77 9.43 -16.52
CA ILE A 55 12.16 9.40 -15.20
C ILE A 55 11.22 10.60 -15.07
N THR A 56 9.94 10.31 -14.89
CA THR A 56 8.87 11.31 -14.81
C THR A 56 8.07 11.06 -13.55
N GLY A 57 7.67 12.11 -12.86
CA GLY A 57 6.69 12.02 -11.77
C GLY A 57 5.30 11.75 -12.36
N LEU A 58 4.54 10.90 -11.71
CA LEU A 58 3.17 10.58 -12.07
C LEU A 58 2.30 10.69 -10.81
N TYR A 59 1.23 11.47 -10.90
CA TYR A 59 0.17 11.45 -9.90
C TYR A 59 -0.83 10.36 -10.26
N VAL A 60 -1.17 9.55 -9.29
CA VAL A 60 -2.16 8.47 -9.42
C VAL A 60 -3.33 8.73 -8.48
N PRO A 61 -4.59 8.44 -8.91
CA PRO A 61 -5.74 8.64 -8.07
C PRO A 61 -5.87 7.54 -7.02
N PHE A 62 -6.22 7.93 -5.80
CA PHE A 62 -6.60 7.03 -4.72
C PHE A 62 -7.93 7.46 -4.14
N TRP A 63 -8.74 6.48 -3.76
CA TRP A 63 -9.91 6.66 -2.92
C TRP A 63 -9.52 6.38 -1.48
N LEU A 64 -9.95 7.23 -0.57
CA LEU A 64 -9.81 7.00 0.85
C LEU A 64 -11.17 6.61 1.42
N TYR A 65 -11.24 5.44 2.03
CA TYR A 65 -12.46 4.92 2.60
C TYR A 65 -12.38 4.87 4.12
N ASP A 66 -13.46 5.35 4.75
CA ASP A 66 -13.69 5.14 6.17
C ASP A 66 -14.68 3.99 6.32
N CYS A 67 -14.37 3.04 7.19
CA CYS A 67 -15.27 1.94 7.42
C CYS A 67 -15.43 1.62 8.91
N LYS A 68 -16.64 1.22 9.28
CA LYS A 68 -16.98 0.71 10.61
C LYS A 68 -17.58 -0.66 10.45
N GLY A 69 -17.13 -1.60 11.28
CA GLY A 69 -17.61 -2.96 11.24
C GLY A 69 -17.81 -3.51 12.66
N ALA A 70 -18.89 -4.25 12.84
CA ALA A 70 -19.11 -5.08 14.02
C ALA A 70 -18.70 -6.52 13.67
N ILE A 71 -17.85 -7.10 14.48
CA ILE A 71 -17.34 -8.45 14.31
C ILE A 71 -17.89 -9.31 15.43
N ASN A 72 -18.58 -10.40 15.07
CA ASN A 72 -18.97 -11.44 15.99
C ASN A 72 -18.28 -12.73 15.55
N ALA A 73 -17.42 -13.27 16.39
CA ALA A 73 -16.62 -14.44 16.05
C ALA A 73 -16.76 -15.52 17.12
N SER A 74 -16.98 -16.76 16.67
CA SER A 74 -17.02 -17.94 17.51
C SER A 74 -15.88 -18.88 17.16
N TYR A 75 -15.11 -19.27 18.17
CA TYR A 75 -13.97 -20.16 18.03
C TYR A 75 -14.14 -21.41 18.86
N LYS A 76 -13.76 -22.56 18.32
CA LYS A 76 -13.56 -23.78 19.09
C LYS A 76 -12.09 -23.84 19.49
N ALA A 77 -11.82 -23.92 20.78
CA ALA A 77 -10.47 -24.07 21.31
C ALA A 77 -10.36 -25.37 22.11
N THR A 78 -9.18 -25.95 22.13
CA THR A 78 -8.89 -27.13 22.94
C THR A 78 -7.68 -26.89 23.80
N ARG A 79 -7.70 -27.42 25.00
CA ARG A 79 -6.55 -27.50 25.90
C ARG A 79 -6.27 -28.98 26.18
N VAL A 80 -5.06 -29.40 25.87
CA VAL A 80 -4.64 -30.79 26.05
C VAL A 80 -3.66 -30.84 27.21
N HIS A 81 -3.94 -31.73 28.17
CA HIS A 81 -3.06 -32.08 29.28
C HIS A 81 -2.66 -33.53 29.11
N CYS A 82 -1.37 -33.78 29.10
CA CYS A 82 -0.81 -35.15 29.04
C CYS A 82 0.01 -35.42 30.30
N TRP A 83 -0.18 -36.57 30.87
CA TRP A 83 0.63 -37.08 31.99
C TRP A 83 0.71 -38.60 31.88
N SER A 84 1.67 -39.21 32.56
CA SER A 84 1.85 -40.64 32.57
C SER A 84 2.13 -41.15 34.00
N ASP A 85 1.73 -42.36 34.25
CA ASP A 85 2.15 -43.13 35.38
C ASP A 85 2.99 -44.33 34.91
N SER A 86 3.33 -45.27 35.81
CA SER A 86 4.15 -46.44 35.50
C SER A 86 3.51 -47.42 34.51
N LYS A 87 2.22 -47.33 34.23
CA LYS A 87 1.45 -48.25 33.38
C LYS A 87 0.76 -47.59 32.20
N TYR A 88 0.38 -46.31 32.34
CA TYR A 88 -0.50 -45.64 31.36
C TYR A 88 -0.07 -44.23 31.05
N ASN A 89 -0.33 -43.82 29.80
CA ASN A 89 -0.28 -42.46 29.37
C ASN A 89 -1.73 -41.90 29.33
N TYR A 90 -1.92 -40.77 29.94
CA TYR A 90 -3.23 -40.11 30.01
C TYR A 90 -3.21 -38.84 29.17
N THR A 91 -4.31 -38.63 28.46
CA THR A 91 -4.55 -37.41 27.74
C THR A 91 -5.94 -36.90 28.09
N ARG A 92 -6.00 -35.71 28.64
CA ARG A 92 -7.24 -34.99 28.89
C ARG A 92 -7.35 -33.85 27.91
N THR A 93 -8.42 -33.83 27.11
CA THR A 93 -8.73 -32.75 26.20
C THR A 93 -9.96 -32.01 26.71
N GLU A 94 -9.80 -30.73 26.99
CA GLU A 94 -10.87 -29.82 27.34
C GLU A 94 -11.27 -29.05 26.09
N HIS A 95 -12.56 -28.92 25.81
CA HIS A 95 -13.11 -28.21 24.67
C HIS A 95 -13.79 -26.93 25.15
N PHE A 96 -13.51 -25.82 24.50
CA PHE A 96 -14.06 -24.52 24.83
C PHE A 96 -14.74 -23.93 23.58
N LEU A 97 -15.86 -23.27 23.78
CA LEU A 97 -16.45 -22.36 22.84
C LEU A 97 -16.14 -20.92 23.30
N LEU A 98 -15.40 -20.20 22.49
CA LEU A 98 -15.05 -18.81 22.77
C LEU A 98 -15.86 -17.92 21.83
N GLN A 99 -16.62 -17.00 22.41
CA GLN A 99 -17.31 -15.96 21.65
C GLN A 99 -16.59 -14.63 21.89
N ARG A 100 -16.41 -13.87 20.84
CA ARG A 100 -15.78 -12.55 20.86
C ARG A 100 -16.58 -11.61 19.99
N ASP A 101 -16.92 -10.48 20.59
CA ASP A 101 -17.52 -9.37 19.89
C ASP A 101 -16.51 -8.23 19.88
N ALA A 102 -16.37 -7.56 18.75
CA ALA A 102 -15.50 -6.42 18.59
C ALA A 102 -16.11 -5.42 17.62
N ASP A 103 -15.95 -4.14 17.93
CA ASP A 103 -16.18 -3.06 16.99
C ASP A 103 -14.85 -2.61 16.43
N ALA A 104 -14.77 -2.49 15.10
CA ALA A 104 -13.59 -2.03 14.39
C ALA A 104 -13.95 -0.77 13.60
N GLN A 105 -13.07 0.21 13.67
CA GLN A 105 -13.14 1.41 12.84
C GLN A 105 -11.81 1.58 12.12
N PHE A 106 -11.89 1.86 10.83
CA PHE A 106 -10.74 2.14 9.99
C PHE A 106 -11.01 3.45 9.27
N ASP A 107 -10.08 4.37 9.35
CA ASP A 107 -10.17 5.68 8.72
C ASP A 107 -9.08 5.81 7.66
N GLY A 108 -9.45 6.31 6.48
CA GLY A 108 -8.52 6.58 5.39
C GLY A 108 -7.87 5.34 4.76
N ILE A 109 -8.61 4.25 4.58
CA ILE A 109 -8.09 3.08 3.86
C ILE A 109 -7.86 3.47 2.39
N PRO A 110 -6.62 3.43 1.90
CA PRO A 110 -6.35 3.78 0.53
C PRO A 110 -6.77 2.65 -0.42
N MET A 111 -7.43 3.02 -1.48
CA MET A 111 -7.76 2.12 -2.59
C MET A 111 -7.37 2.80 -3.88
N ASP A 112 -6.59 2.12 -4.70
CA ASP A 112 -6.19 2.66 -5.98
C ASP A 112 -7.38 2.86 -6.91
N GLY A 113 -7.37 3.95 -7.66
CA GLY A 113 -8.39 4.32 -8.64
C GLY A 113 -7.92 4.15 -10.08
N SER A 114 -6.78 3.51 -10.32
CA SER A 114 -6.16 3.41 -11.65
C SER A 114 -6.21 2.00 -12.20
N SER A 115 -7.00 1.75 -13.22
CA SER A 115 -6.98 0.49 -13.98
C SER A 115 -5.77 0.30 -14.90
N LYS A 116 -4.81 1.22 -14.91
CA LYS A 116 -3.65 1.23 -15.81
C LYS A 116 -2.33 0.92 -15.13
N MET A 117 -2.29 0.99 -13.81
CA MET A 117 -1.16 0.59 -13.01
C MET A 117 -1.48 -0.77 -12.39
N GLU A 118 -0.48 -1.61 -12.28
CA GLU A 118 -0.62 -2.88 -11.57
C GLU A 118 -0.73 -2.62 -10.07
N ASP A 119 -1.67 -3.28 -9.40
CA ASP A 119 -1.98 -3.12 -7.97
C ASP A 119 -0.72 -3.26 -7.11
N GLN A 120 0.18 -4.19 -7.46
CA GLN A 120 1.43 -4.42 -6.74
C GLN A 120 2.32 -3.17 -6.66
N TYR A 121 2.34 -2.33 -7.71
CA TYR A 121 3.08 -1.07 -7.68
C TYR A 121 2.36 -0.03 -6.85
N MET A 122 1.03 -0.03 -6.89
CA MET A 122 0.20 0.91 -6.13
C MET A 122 0.32 0.64 -4.61
N GLU A 123 0.25 -0.62 -4.20
CA GLU A 123 0.47 -1.03 -2.80
C GLU A 123 1.89 -0.72 -2.31
N SER A 124 2.90 -0.76 -3.18
CA SER A 124 4.29 -0.52 -2.80
C SER A 124 4.61 0.92 -2.38
N ILE A 125 3.75 1.88 -2.70
CA ILE A 125 3.92 3.28 -2.32
C ILE A 125 3.22 3.65 -1.00
N GLU A 126 2.52 2.71 -0.40
CA GLU A 126 1.90 2.84 0.90
C GLU A 126 2.89 2.50 2.05
N PRO A 127 2.67 3.00 3.28
CA PRO A 127 1.60 3.91 3.72
C PRO A 127 1.85 5.38 3.36
N PHE A 128 0.76 6.12 3.18
CA PHE A 128 0.82 7.56 2.91
C PHE A 128 0.89 8.39 4.18
N ASP A 129 1.65 9.47 4.14
CA ASP A 129 1.63 10.50 5.21
C ASP A 129 0.52 11.51 4.92
N TYR A 130 -0.66 11.23 5.44
CA TYR A 130 -1.85 12.06 5.21
C TYR A 130 -1.71 13.49 5.76
N SER A 131 -0.80 13.72 6.71
CA SER A 131 -0.54 15.07 7.24
C SER A 131 0.02 16.03 6.19
N LYS A 132 0.52 15.51 5.09
CA LYS A 132 1.12 16.28 3.97
C LYS A 132 0.18 16.48 2.79
N ILE A 133 -1.05 16.01 2.90
CA ILE A 133 -2.04 16.28 1.87
C ILE A 133 -2.38 17.77 1.87
N VAL A 134 -2.35 18.35 0.69
CA VAL A 134 -2.77 19.74 0.46
C VAL A 134 -4.03 19.77 -0.40
N PRO A 135 -4.85 20.81 -0.31
CA PRO A 135 -6.02 20.95 -1.19
C PRO A 135 -5.62 20.85 -2.66
N PHE A 136 -6.45 20.18 -3.43
CA PHE A 136 -6.19 20.00 -4.85
C PHE A 136 -6.26 21.35 -5.60
N ASP A 137 -5.23 21.63 -6.39
CA ASP A 137 -5.20 22.73 -7.35
C ASP A 137 -4.90 22.19 -8.75
N THR A 138 -5.50 22.82 -9.76
CA THR A 138 -5.25 22.48 -11.18
C THR A 138 -3.80 22.69 -11.61
N ALA A 139 -3.04 23.51 -10.89
CA ALA A 139 -1.60 23.69 -11.10
C ALA A 139 -0.81 22.36 -10.97
N TYR A 140 -1.29 21.40 -10.16
CA TYR A 140 -0.69 20.06 -10.08
C TYR A 140 -0.90 19.22 -11.35
N LEU A 141 -1.83 19.64 -12.20
CA LEU A 141 -2.11 18.99 -13.48
C LEU A 141 -1.26 19.56 -14.63
N SER A 142 -0.73 20.76 -14.48
CA SER A 142 0.12 21.42 -15.47
C SER A 142 1.58 21.28 -15.08
N GLY A 143 2.26 20.30 -15.63
CA GLY A 143 3.70 20.09 -15.46
C GLY A 143 4.43 20.32 -16.76
#